data_48d41c273f9403c97ab31d52e8383402
#
_entry.id   48d41c273f9403c97ab31d52e8383402
#
_cell.length_a   1.000
_cell.length_b   1.000
_cell.length_c   1.000
_cell.angle_alpha   90.00
_cell.angle_beta   90.00
_cell.angle_gamma   90.00
#
_symmetry.space_group_name_H-M   'P 1'
#
loop_
_entity.id
_entity.type
_entity.pdbx_description
1 polymer ?
#
loop_
_entity_poly.entity_id
_entity_poly.type
_entity_poly.pdbx_seq_one_letter_code
_entity_poly.pdbx_strand_id
1 'polypeptide(L)' 'MKFKFTDHAQYRMYKREISTLDIKDIINHPDFSRIEDDDTIVAIKNISNKGKIGVVYKKIKSKYLILTIYYLWKKT' A
#
# COMPACT_ATOMS: atom_id res chain seq x y z
N MET A 1 7.92 -8.41 9.99
CA MET A 1 6.56 -8.71 9.49
C MET A 1 6.61 -9.24 8.09
N LYS A 2 5.83 -10.27 7.82
CA LYS A 2 5.70 -10.78 6.46
C LYS A 2 4.66 -9.96 5.70
N PHE A 3 4.90 -9.77 4.41
CA PHE A 3 3.96 -9.08 3.52
C PHE A 3 3.37 -10.11 2.57
N LYS A 4 2.05 -10.17 2.54
CA LYS A 4 1.34 -11.04 1.62
C LYS A 4 0.43 -10.20 0.75
N PHE A 5 0.39 -10.52 -0.53
CA PHE A 5 -0.33 -9.70 -1.52
C PHE A 5 -1.47 -10.51 -2.12
N THR A 6 -2.67 -9.95 -2.13
CA THR A 6 -3.79 -10.57 -2.84
C THR A 6 -3.49 -10.53 -4.35
N ASP A 7 -4.20 -11.35 -5.11
CA ASP A 7 -4.05 -11.34 -6.58
C ASP A 7 -4.37 -9.95 -7.14
N HIS A 8 -5.39 -9.31 -6.59
CA HIS A 8 -5.77 -7.95 -6.99
C HIS A 8 -4.64 -6.96 -6.73
N ALA A 9 -4.01 -7.06 -5.54
CA ALA A 9 -2.90 -6.17 -5.19
C ALA A 9 -1.72 -6.39 -6.13
N GLN A 10 -1.39 -7.66 -6.43
CA GLN A 10 -0.30 -7.98 -7.36
C GLN A 10 -0.56 -7.42 -8.75
N TYR A 11 -1.79 -7.55 -9.23
CA TYR A 11 -2.17 -7.01 -10.52
C TYR A 11 -2.00 -5.49 -10.54
N ARG A 12 -2.45 -4.81 -9.49
CA ARG A 12 -2.33 -3.36 -9.40
C ARG A 12 -0.87 -2.89 -9.33
N MET A 13 -0.04 -3.63 -8.60
CA MET A 13 1.39 -3.34 -8.53
C MET A 13 2.02 -3.41 -9.92
N TYR A 14 1.70 -4.46 -10.64
CA TYR A 14 2.20 -4.66 -11.99
C TYR A 14 1.73 -3.55 -12.94
N LYS A 15 0.43 -3.30 -12.96
CA LYS A 15 -0.15 -2.29 -13.87
C LYS A 15 0.35 -0.88 -13.58
N ARG A 16 0.62 -0.58 -12.32
CA ARG A 16 0.99 0.77 -11.88
C ARG A 16 2.47 0.92 -11.58
N GLU A 17 3.24 -0.12 -11.83
CA GLU A 17 4.69 -0.11 -11.64
C GLU A 17 5.08 0.30 -10.21
N ILE A 18 4.38 -0.26 -9.23
CA ILE A 18 4.67 -0.05 -7.82
C ILE A 18 5.36 -1.30 -7.29
N SER A 19 6.54 -1.12 -6.71
CA SER A 19 7.36 -2.24 -6.25
C SER A 19 7.02 -2.66 -4.83
N THR A 20 7.47 -3.85 -4.44
CA THR A 20 7.34 -4.33 -3.07
C THR A 20 8.05 -3.38 -2.10
N LEU A 21 9.19 -2.84 -2.49
CA LEU A 21 9.92 -1.87 -1.66
C LEU A 21 9.10 -0.61 -1.42
N ASP A 22 8.41 -0.13 -2.45
CA ASP A 22 7.51 1.01 -2.29
C ASP A 22 6.41 0.72 -1.28
N ILE A 23 5.80 -0.46 -1.37
CA ILE A 23 4.74 -0.87 -0.45
C ILE A 23 5.25 -0.91 0.98
N LYS A 24 6.41 -1.50 1.20
CA LYS A 24 7.02 -1.59 2.53
C LYS A 24 7.31 -0.21 3.10
N ASP A 25 7.80 0.70 2.27
CA ASP A 25 8.09 2.06 2.70
C ASP A 25 6.79 2.78 3.10
N ILE A 26 5.74 2.62 2.31
CA ILE A 26 4.45 3.25 2.59
C ILE A 26 3.88 2.75 3.92
N ILE A 27 3.95 1.45 4.17
CA ILE A 27 3.40 0.86 5.40
C ILE A 27 4.25 1.20 6.61
N ASN A 28 5.57 1.16 6.49
CA ASN A 28 6.47 1.39 7.62
C ASN A 28 6.66 2.87 7.94
N HIS A 29 6.57 3.75 6.95
CA HIS A 29 6.82 5.19 7.13
C HIS A 29 5.78 6.03 6.39
N PRO A 30 4.48 5.85 6.71
CA PRO A 30 3.44 6.59 5.99
C PRO A 30 3.47 8.08 6.35
N ASP A 31 3.09 8.91 5.39
CA ASP A 31 2.84 10.33 5.67
C ASP A 31 1.53 10.49 6.41
N PHE A 32 0.59 9.58 6.16
CA PHE A 32 -0.71 9.58 6.78
C PHE A 32 -1.26 8.15 6.79
N SER A 33 -1.94 7.77 7.86
CA SER A 33 -2.64 6.50 7.90
C SER A 33 -3.89 6.61 8.75
N ARG A 34 -4.86 5.74 8.48
CA ARG A 34 -6.09 5.69 9.26
C ARG A 34 -6.64 4.27 9.26
N ILE A 35 -7.43 3.97 10.28
CA ILE A 35 -8.10 2.68 10.40
C ILE A 35 -9.53 2.85 9.90
N GLU A 36 -9.93 1.99 8.99
CA GLU A 36 -11.29 1.96 8.46
C GLU A 36 -12.17 1.05 9.33
N ASP A 37 -13.46 0.96 8.98
CA ASP A 37 -14.46 0.30 9.84
C ASP A 37 -14.19 -1.16 10.16
N ASP A 38 -13.61 -1.93 9.25
CA ASP A 38 -13.40 -3.38 9.45
C ASP A 38 -11.94 -3.71 9.76
N ASP A 39 -11.26 -2.86 10.48
CA ASP A 39 -9.85 -3.00 10.85
C ASP A 39 -8.91 -2.95 9.64
N THR A 40 -9.41 -2.51 8.51
CA THR A 40 -8.58 -2.26 7.33
C THR A 40 -7.82 -0.95 7.55
N ILE A 41 -6.55 -0.96 7.25
CA ILE A 41 -5.70 0.23 7.40
C ILE A 41 -5.38 0.79 6.03
N VAL A 42 -5.47 2.11 5.90
CA VAL A 42 -5.06 2.82 4.69
C VAL A 42 -3.83 3.64 5.03
N ALA A 43 -2.72 3.36 4.36
CA ALA A 43 -1.48 4.11 4.53
C ALA A 43 -1.19 4.88 3.25
N ILE A 44 -0.85 6.14 3.37
CA ILE A 44 -0.63 7.02 2.23
C ILE A 44 0.75 7.65 2.35
N LYS A 45 1.48 7.68 1.24
CA LYS A 45 2.80 8.29 1.21
C LYS A 45 3.09 8.86 -0.17
N ASN A 46 3.79 9.99 -0.18
CA ASN A 46 4.29 10.56 -1.42
C ASN A 46 5.63 9.90 -1.73
N ILE A 47 5.66 9.12 -2.79
CA ILE A 47 6.89 8.42 -3.23
C ILE A 47 7.55 9.25 -4.31
N SER A 48 8.81 9.61 -4.08
CA SER A 48 9.60 10.39 -5.06
C SER A 48 9.58 9.70 -6.41
N ASN A 49 9.37 10.47 -7.45
CA ASN A 49 9.35 10.00 -8.84
C ASN A 49 8.09 9.23 -9.23
N LYS A 50 7.16 8.99 -8.31
CA LYS A 50 5.95 8.24 -8.64
C LYS A 50 4.67 9.00 -8.33
N GLY A 51 4.59 9.62 -7.16
CA GLY A 51 3.41 10.36 -6.75
C GLY A 51 2.88 9.90 -5.40
N LYS A 52 1.65 10.25 -5.11
CA LYS A 52 1.03 9.92 -3.83
C LYS A 52 0.26 8.62 -3.95
N ILE A 53 0.67 7.63 -3.19
CA ILE A 53 0.16 6.27 -3.29
C ILE A 53 -0.52 5.86 -1.99
N GLY A 54 -1.68 5.21 -2.12
CA GLY A 54 -2.39 4.63 -0.99
C GLY A 54 -2.31 3.11 -1.03
N VAL A 55 -2.06 2.51 0.12
CA VAL A 55 -2.03 1.06 0.29
C VAL A 55 -3.09 0.69 1.30
N VAL A 56 -3.97 -0.22 0.92
CA VAL A 56 -5.03 -0.72 1.80
C VAL A 56 -4.63 -2.12 2.25
N TYR A 57 -4.51 -2.31 3.56
CA TYR A 57 -4.05 -3.59 4.07
C TYR A 57 -4.68 -3.93 5.41
N LYS A 58 -4.57 -5.20 5.80
CA LYS A 58 -4.97 -5.69 7.12
C LYS A 58 -3.77 -6.28 7.82
N LYS A 59 -3.70 -6.06 9.13
CA LYS A 59 -2.69 -6.68 9.96
C LYS A 59 -3.29 -7.94 10.56
N ILE A 60 -2.80 -9.10 10.14
CA ILE A 60 -3.32 -10.39 10.59
C ILE A 60 -2.17 -11.16 11.25
N LYS A 61 -2.23 -11.27 12.58
CA LYS A 61 -1.17 -11.92 13.36
C LYS A 61 0.19 -11.29 13.04
N SER A 62 1.11 -12.03 12.47
CA SER A 62 2.46 -11.54 12.18
C SER A 62 2.66 -11.14 10.72
N LYS A 63 1.58 -10.86 9.99
CA LYS A 63 1.72 -10.47 8.59
C LYS A 63 0.79 -9.34 8.22
N TYR A 64 1.19 -8.62 7.16
CA TYR A 64 0.38 -7.59 6.54
C TYR A 64 -0.19 -8.18 5.25
N LEU A 65 -1.51 -8.22 5.16
CA LEU A 65 -2.18 -8.66 3.94
C LEU A 65 -2.55 -7.43 3.13
N ILE A 66 -1.90 -7.26 1.98
CA ILE A 66 -2.11 -6.11 1.11
C ILE A 66 -3.31 -6.39 0.22
N LEU A 67 -4.36 -5.58 0.38
CA LEU A 67 -5.63 -5.78 -0.32
C LEU A 67 -5.68 -5.07 -1.66
N THR A 68 -5.25 -3.82 -1.70
CA THR A 68 -5.23 -3.05 -2.94
C THR A 68 -4.28 -1.86 -2.81
N ILE A 69 -3.95 -1.28 -3.95
CA ILE A 69 -3.03 -0.16 -4.04
C ILE A 69 -3.59 0.80 -5.09
N TYR A 70 -3.48 2.09 -4.84
CA TYR A 70 -4.00 3.07 -5.79
C TYR A 70 -3.19 4.37 -5.72
N TYR A 71 -3.26 5.15 -6.79
CA TYR A 71 -2.69 6.49 -6.81
C TYR A 71 -3.77 7.50 -6.41
N LEU A 72 -3.46 8.36 -5.44
CA LEU A 72 -4.28 9.54 -5.18
C LEU A 72 -3.86 10.62 -6.18
N TRP A 73 -2.58 10.59 -6.54
CA TRP A 73 -1.99 11.56 -7.43
C TRP A 73 -0.78 10.91 -8.07
N LYS A 74 -0.73 10.87 -9.38
CA LYS A 74 0.37 10.24 -10.11
C LYS A 74 1.23 11.30 -10.77
N LYS A 75 2.52 11.23 -10.52
CA LYS A 75 3.46 12.14 -11.15
C LYS A 75 3.68 11.73 -12.61
N THR A 76 3.59 12.71 -13.51
CA THR A 76 3.80 12.48 -14.95
C THR A 76 5.15 12.99 -15.40
#